data_15c1095a3919488c794f593a8258bd10
#
_entry.id   15c1095a3919488c794f593a8258bd10
#
_cell.length_a   1.000
_cell.length_b   1.000
_cell.length_c   1.000
_cell.angle_alpha   90.00
_cell.angle_beta   90.00
_cell.angle_gamma   90.00
#
_symmetry.space_group_name_H-M   'P 1'
#
loop_
_entity.id
_entity.type
_entity.pdbx_description
1 polymer ?
#
loop_
_entity_poly.entity_id
_entity_poly.type
_entity_poly.pdbx_seq_one_letter_code
_entity_poly.pdbx_strand_id
1 'polypeptide(L)'
;MANQKNTRGARIKLQTMANIKFDPKIFQPMKTNGPVDYMFSTDGGFFPATNYMLIGDPGIGKSTFGLDILAEVQANDPKKRVLFISGEMNQIDMYGYCERYPKFKNIQTLFLCDYLDSNPKDVIERTFKGGWDLILIDSFIEVQEAVQASNRMARTHAEKWFIDLMVTHNKGHNRGKHYTSFLAIQQVTKGGNFVGSNKLKHNTTGMCELRYSNEFAGDRYIKFTKNRRGFKYEKLFFNLESTGSVNYDIKRLERDEEIKQRIAKEKDNMLKEEELFNMMFQAKEQINNSDTETK
;
A
#
# COMPACT_ATOMS: atom_id res chain seq x y z
N MET A 1 22.22 -9.61 47.57
CA MET A 1 21.17 -10.59 47.26
C MET A 1 20.57 -10.21 45.90
N ALA A 2 20.91 -10.97 44.88
CA ALA A 2 20.46 -10.71 43.50
C ALA A 2 19.04 -11.20 43.33
N ASN A 3 18.13 -10.29 42.96
CA ASN A 3 16.74 -10.59 42.60
C ASN A 3 16.72 -11.43 41.33
N GLN A 4 16.55 -12.74 41.44
CA GLN A 4 16.20 -13.60 40.32
C GLN A 4 14.82 -13.20 39.81
N LYS A 5 14.75 -12.48 38.68
CA LYS A 5 13.49 -12.33 37.93
C LYS A 5 13.08 -13.71 37.43
N ASN A 6 12.00 -14.24 38.04
CA ASN A 6 11.33 -15.44 37.59
C ASN A 6 10.79 -15.20 36.19
N THR A 7 11.54 -15.62 35.16
CA THR A 7 11.07 -15.71 33.78
C THR A 7 10.15 -16.92 33.66
N ARG A 8 8.88 -16.76 34.09
CA ARG A 8 7.83 -17.71 33.67
C ARG A 8 7.83 -17.73 32.14
N GLY A 9 8.19 -18.86 31.58
CA GLY A 9 8.20 -19.05 30.11
C GLY A 9 6.88 -18.62 29.49
N ALA A 10 6.93 -17.95 28.34
CA ALA A 10 5.74 -17.53 27.61
C ALA A 10 4.82 -18.74 27.36
N ARG A 11 3.56 -18.66 27.77
CA ARG A 11 2.58 -19.74 27.53
C ARG A 11 2.30 -19.84 26.04
N ILE A 12 2.76 -20.92 25.43
CA ILE A 12 2.52 -21.21 23.99
C ILE A 12 1.03 -21.50 23.82
N LYS A 13 0.36 -20.75 22.92
CA LYS A 13 -1.03 -20.96 22.55
C LYS A 13 -1.11 -21.35 21.09
N LEU A 14 -1.36 -22.62 20.81
CA LEU A 14 -1.64 -23.12 19.47
C LEU A 14 -3.15 -22.97 19.18
N GLN A 15 -3.48 -22.50 17.98
CA GLN A 15 -4.86 -22.29 17.54
C GLN A 15 -4.98 -22.75 16.08
N THR A 16 -6.12 -23.32 15.72
CA THR A 16 -6.49 -23.51 14.31
C THR A 16 -6.97 -22.19 13.72
N MET A 17 -6.80 -22.00 12.43
CA MET A 17 -7.27 -20.78 11.73
C MET A 17 -8.78 -20.56 11.93
N ALA A 18 -9.56 -21.63 11.97
CA ALA A 18 -11.01 -21.57 12.19
C ALA A 18 -11.41 -21.01 13.56
N ASN A 19 -10.53 -21.09 14.57
CA ASN A 19 -10.78 -20.62 15.93
C ASN A 19 -10.27 -19.20 16.19
N ILE A 20 -9.64 -18.56 15.21
CA ILE A 20 -9.18 -17.18 15.33
C ILE A 20 -10.36 -16.24 15.13
N LYS A 21 -10.70 -15.49 16.17
CA LYS A 21 -11.70 -14.42 16.08
C LYS A 21 -11.02 -13.10 15.79
N PHE A 22 -11.49 -12.42 14.78
CA PHE A 22 -11.02 -11.11 14.38
C PHE A 22 -12.08 -10.04 14.72
N ASP A 23 -11.62 -8.83 15.02
CA ASP A 23 -12.49 -7.67 15.12
C ASP A 23 -13.07 -7.37 13.71
N PRO A 24 -14.41 -7.26 13.55
CA PRO A 24 -15.03 -6.95 12.27
C PRO A 24 -14.49 -5.66 11.60
N LYS A 25 -13.98 -4.72 12.39
CA LYS A 25 -13.40 -3.46 11.89
C LYS A 25 -12.22 -3.68 10.93
N ILE A 26 -11.44 -4.77 11.07
CA ILE A 26 -10.31 -5.06 10.17
C ILE A 26 -10.75 -5.43 8.77
N PHE A 27 -12.04 -5.73 8.57
CA PHE A 27 -12.63 -6.06 7.27
C PHE A 27 -13.35 -4.86 6.62
N GLN A 28 -13.32 -3.69 7.24
CA GLN A 28 -13.93 -2.46 6.73
C GLN A 28 -12.85 -1.57 6.09
N PRO A 29 -12.70 -1.60 4.75
CA PRO A 29 -11.67 -0.79 4.10
C PRO A 29 -12.02 0.69 4.15
N MET A 30 -10.99 1.51 4.24
CA MET A 30 -11.09 2.95 4.00
C MET A 30 -11.12 3.18 2.49
N LYS A 31 -12.04 4.03 2.02
CA LYS A 31 -12.27 4.27 0.59
C LYS A 31 -12.02 5.72 0.22
N THR A 32 -11.52 5.92 -0.97
CA THR A 32 -11.44 7.23 -1.63
C THR A 32 -12.64 7.48 -2.54
N ASN A 33 -13.45 6.43 -2.82
CA ASN A 33 -14.49 6.39 -3.84
C ASN A 33 -13.97 6.58 -5.28
N GLY A 34 -12.67 6.42 -5.46
CA GLY A 34 -12.01 6.46 -6.76
C GLY A 34 -11.55 5.08 -7.24
N PRO A 35 -11.15 4.96 -8.51
CA PRO A 35 -10.66 3.69 -9.06
C PRO A 35 -9.37 3.20 -8.39
N VAL A 36 -8.63 4.08 -7.74
CA VAL A 36 -7.43 3.76 -6.96
C VAL A 36 -7.71 2.76 -5.83
N ASP A 37 -8.91 2.73 -5.30
CA ASP A 37 -9.34 1.79 -4.28
C ASP A 37 -9.10 0.33 -4.73
N TYR A 38 -9.35 0.04 -6.01
CA TYR A 38 -9.14 -1.28 -6.61
C TYR A 38 -7.69 -1.59 -6.98
N MET A 39 -6.80 -0.63 -6.82
CA MET A 39 -5.35 -0.87 -6.86
C MET A 39 -4.85 -1.38 -5.51
N PHE A 40 -5.43 -0.93 -4.38
CA PHE A 40 -4.99 -1.32 -3.04
C PHE A 40 -5.59 -2.64 -2.55
N SER A 41 -6.75 -3.03 -3.07
CA SER A 41 -7.32 -4.37 -2.86
C SER A 41 -8.36 -4.72 -3.95
N THR A 42 -8.60 -6.02 -4.14
CA THR A 42 -9.66 -6.50 -5.06
C THR A 42 -11.05 -6.08 -4.62
N ASP A 43 -11.27 -5.93 -3.31
CA ASP A 43 -12.56 -5.52 -2.73
C ASP A 43 -12.75 -4.00 -2.68
N GLY A 44 -11.73 -3.26 -3.07
CA GLY A 44 -11.69 -1.80 -3.09
C GLY A 44 -11.36 -1.15 -1.76
N GLY A 45 -10.33 -0.30 -1.75
CA GLY A 45 -9.90 0.51 -0.62
C GLY A 45 -8.75 -0.04 0.20
N PHE A 46 -8.37 0.75 1.20
CA PHE A 46 -7.27 0.46 2.12
C PHE A 46 -7.78 -0.35 3.30
N PHE A 47 -7.46 -1.64 3.36
CA PHE A 47 -7.79 -2.42 4.54
C PHE A 47 -6.98 -1.97 5.75
N PRO A 48 -7.58 -1.95 6.95
CA PRO A 48 -6.86 -1.73 8.20
C PRO A 48 -5.69 -2.71 8.38
N ALA A 49 -4.70 -2.31 9.16
CA ALA A 49 -3.51 -3.11 9.45
C ALA A 49 -2.64 -3.44 8.22
N THR A 50 -2.58 -2.55 7.23
CA THR A 50 -1.76 -2.73 6.03
C THR A 50 -0.62 -1.72 5.95
N ASN A 51 0.49 -2.12 5.32
CA ASN A 51 1.65 -1.27 5.09
C ASN A 51 1.96 -1.25 3.59
N TYR A 52 1.80 -0.09 2.97
CA TYR A 52 2.12 0.12 1.56
C TYR A 52 3.34 1.02 1.41
N MET A 53 4.19 0.69 0.44
CA MET A 53 5.28 1.55 0.00
C MET A 53 4.94 2.17 -1.35
N LEU A 54 5.05 3.48 -1.44
CA LEU A 54 4.88 4.26 -2.67
C LEU A 54 6.26 4.69 -3.15
N ILE A 55 6.70 4.17 -4.28
CA ILE A 55 8.00 4.47 -4.87
C ILE A 55 7.85 5.16 -6.23
N GLY A 56 8.86 5.86 -6.65
CA GLY A 56 8.90 6.57 -7.94
C GLY A 56 9.96 7.65 -7.97
N ASP A 57 10.20 8.18 -9.16
CA ASP A 57 11.24 9.17 -9.39
C ASP A 57 10.97 10.49 -8.63
N PRO A 58 12.00 11.27 -8.30
CA PRO A 58 11.82 12.61 -7.75
C PRO A 58 10.92 13.46 -8.66
N GLY A 59 10.05 14.28 -8.07
CA GLY A 59 9.15 15.16 -8.82
C GLY A 59 7.94 14.52 -9.49
N ILE A 60 7.80 13.18 -9.46
CA ILE A 60 6.66 12.50 -10.11
C ILE A 60 5.31 12.75 -9.41
N GLY A 61 5.30 13.37 -8.22
CA GLY A 61 4.09 13.72 -7.49
C GLY A 61 3.66 12.72 -6.42
N LYS A 62 4.59 11.95 -5.84
CA LYS A 62 4.29 10.98 -4.75
C LYS A 62 3.59 11.62 -3.57
N SER A 63 4.11 12.77 -3.08
CA SER A 63 3.54 13.50 -1.96
C SER A 63 2.12 13.99 -2.26
N THR A 64 1.90 14.58 -3.44
CA THR A 64 0.56 15.01 -3.89
C THR A 64 -0.41 13.85 -3.96
N PHE A 65 0.01 12.73 -4.56
CA PHE A 65 -0.80 11.51 -4.66
C PHE A 65 -1.15 10.94 -3.27
N GLY A 66 -0.17 10.87 -2.37
CA GLY A 66 -0.41 10.38 -1.01
C GLY A 66 -1.33 11.29 -0.19
N LEU A 67 -1.15 12.61 -0.28
CA LEU A 67 -2.02 13.60 0.38
C LEU A 67 -3.43 13.60 -0.20
N ASP A 68 -3.58 13.40 -1.52
CA ASP A 68 -4.88 13.22 -2.16
C ASP A 68 -5.64 12.03 -1.56
N ILE A 69 -4.97 10.88 -1.42
CA ILE A 69 -5.55 9.70 -0.76
C ILE A 69 -6.02 10.03 0.67
N LEU A 70 -5.20 10.71 1.49
CA LEU A 70 -5.61 11.08 2.85
C LEU A 70 -6.82 11.99 2.85
N ALA A 71 -6.83 13.01 1.98
CA ALA A 71 -7.93 13.95 1.86
C ALA A 71 -9.24 13.27 1.44
N GLU A 72 -9.18 12.40 0.43
CA GLU A 72 -10.35 11.67 -0.05
C GLU A 72 -10.89 10.66 0.99
N VAL A 73 -10.02 9.94 1.69
CA VAL A 73 -10.43 9.03 2.79
C VAL A 73 -11.14 9.81 3.89
N GLN A 74 -10.62 11.00 4.28
CA GLN A 74 -11.22 11.83 5.31
C GLN A 74 -12.53 12.49 4.84
N ALA A 75 -12.59 12.91 3.58
CA ALA A 75 -13.81 13.48 2.99
C ALA A 75 -14.93 12.45 2.89
N ASN A 76 -14.58 11.20 2.55
CA ASN A 76 -15.54 10.11 2.43
C ASN A 76 -16.07 9.61 3.79
N ASP A 77 -15.20 9.56 4.81
CA ASP A 77 -15.60 9.25 6.19
C ASP A 77 -14.89 10.18 7.18
N PRO A 78 -15.55 11.28 7.62
CA PRO A 78 -14.98 12.25 8.56
C PRO A 78 -14.61 11.67 9.95
N LYS A 79 -15.03 10.44 10.26
CA LYS A 79 -14.63 9.74 11.49
C LYS A 79 -13.24 9.12 11.37
N LYS A 80 -12.74 8.95 10.14
CA LYS A 80 -11.40 8.43 9.90
C LYS A 80 -10.34 9.46 10.27
N ARG A 81 -9.43 9.01 11.12
CA ARG A 81 -8.31 9.82 11.57
C ARG A 81 -7.12 9.59 10.66
N VAL A 82 -6.79 10.60 9.88
CA VAL A 82 -5.63 10.57 8.98
C VAL A 82 -4.51 11.45 9.53
N LEU A 83 -3.26 11.04 9.28
CA LEU A 83 -2.07 11.77 9.71
C LEU A 83 -1.06 11.82 8.56
N PHE A 84 -0.46 12.97 8.36
CA PHE A 84 0.71 13.13 7.52
C PHE A 84 1.95 13.33 8.40
N ILE A 85 3.01 12.55 8.18
CA ILE A 85 4.33 12.78 8.76
C ILE A 85 5.22 13.32 7.67
N SER A 86 5.60 14.59 7.81
CA SER A 86 6.50 15.27 6.91
C SER A 86 7.93 15.20 7.43
N GLY A 87 8.78 14.44 6.75
CA GLY A 87 10.23 14.45 6.97
C GLY A 87 10.97 15.42 6.05
N GLU A 88 10.37 15.76 4.88
CA GLU A 88 11.01 16.60 3.86
C GLU A 88 10.54 18.05 3.91
N MET A 89 9.22 18.32 4.04
CA MET A 89 8.66 19.66 4.04
C MET A 89 8.51 20.22 5.45
N ASN A 90 8.85 21.48 5.63
CA ASN A 90 8.59 22.25 6.84
C ASN A 90 7.20 22.94 6.78
N GLN A 91 6.84 23.68 7.83
CA GLN A 91 5.54 24.37 7.92
C GLN A 91 5.37 25.43 6.81
N ILE A 92 6.43 26.12 6.41
CA ILE A 92 6.38 27.17 5.38
C ILE A 92 6.12 26.55 4.01
N ASP A 93 6.84 25.46 3.71
CA ASP A 93 6.65 24.70 2.47
C ASP A 93 5.22 24.16 2.38
N MET A 94 4.72 23.62 3.49
CA MET A 94 3.36 23.09 3.56
C MET A 94 2.30 24.18 3.45
N TYR A 95 2.54 25.36 4.01
CA TYR A 95 1.63 26.49 3.83
C TYR A 95 1.48 26.85 2.35
N GLY A 96 2.60 27.03 1.63
CA GLY A 96 2.59 27.30 0.20
C GLY A 96 1.96 26.15 -0.62
N TYR A 97 2.14 24.92 -0.13
CA TYR A 97 1.52 23.76 -0.74
C TYR A 97 0.00 23.74 -0.55
N CYS A 98 -0.49 24.05 0.65
CA CYS A 98 -1.93 24.16 0.95
C CYS A 98 -2.63 25.34 0.29
N GLU A 99 -1.92 26.47 0.06
CA GLU A 99 -2.47 27.57 -0.75
C GLU A 99 -2.72 27.15 -2.20
N ARG A 100 -1.84 26.33 -2.75
CA ARG A 100 -1.99 25.74 -4.08
C ARG A 100 -3.02 24.62 -4.12
N TYR A 101 -3.11 23.84 -3.03
CA TYR A 101 -3.96 22.65 -2.92
C TYR A 101 -4.83 22.70 -1.66
N PRO A 102 -5.91 23.53 -1.66
CA PRO A 102 -6.71 23.81 -0.46
C PRO A 102 -7.33 22.57 0.20
N LYS A 103 -7.56 21.49 -0.55
CA LYS A 103 -8.13 20.23 -0.02
C LYS A 103 -7.24 19.55 1.05
N PHE A 104 -5.96 19.90 1.14
CA PHE A 104 -5.04 19.33 2.11
C PHE A 104 -5.02 20.07 3.46
N LYS A 105 -5.66 21.26 3.56
CA LYS A 105 -5.62 22.12 4.75
C LYS A 105 -6.10 21.44 6.04
N ASN A 106 -6.96 20.44 5.95
CA ASN A 106 -7.54 19.77 7.12
C ASN A 106 -6.77 18.49 7.53
N ILE A 107 -5.72 18.10 6.81
CA ILE A 107 -4.92 16.92 7.15
C ILE A 107 -4.04 17.27 8.36
N GLN A 108 -4.17 16.47 9.45
CA GLN A 108 -3.28 16.61 10.59
C GLN A 108 -1.86 16.26 10.20
N THR A 109 -0.90 17.12 10.51
CA THR A 109 0.49 16.96 10.08
C THR A 109 1.45 17.03 11.26
N LEU A 110 2.41 16.12 11.29
CA LEU A 110 3.60 16.17 12.14
C LEU A 110 4.79 16.59 11.26
N PHE A 111 5.33 17.78 11.53
CA PHE A 111 6.58 18.25 10.90
C PHE A 111 7.76 17.74 11.72
N LEU A 112 8.50 16.80 11.17
CA LEU A 112 9.58 16.15 11.91
C LEU A 112 10.75 17.09 12.16
N CYS A 113 10.99 18.05 11.27
CA CYS A 113 12.03 19.06 11.40
C CYS A 113 11.91 19.91 12.69
N ASP A 114 10.69 20.10 13.22
CA ASP A 114 10.47 20.87 14.44
C ASP A 114 10.92 20.12 15.70
N TYR A 115 11.27 18.85 15.58
CA TYR A 115 11.58 17.95 16.70
C TYR A 115 12.97 17.29 16.62
N LEU A 116 13.83 17.71 15.69
CA LEU A 116 15.14 17.10 15.51
C LEU A 116 16.00 17.21 16.78
N ASP A 117 15.88 18.31 17.53
CA ASP A 117 16.56 18.54 18.79
C ASP A 117 15.85 17.90 20.01
N SER A 118 14.65 17.34 19.81
CA SER A 118 13.73 16.87 20.87
C SER A 118 13.47 15.37 20.85
N ASN A 119 14.43 14.55 20.41
CA ASN A 119 14.23 13.10 20.24
C ASN A 119 13.06 12.72 19.31
N PRO A 120 13.24 12.78 18.01
CA PRO A 120 12.21 12.44 17.01
C PRO A 120 11.57 11.07 17.22
N LYS A 121 12.32 10.11 17.73
CA LYS A 121 11.84 8.75 18.03
C LYS A 121 10.67 8.78 19.02
N ASP A 122 10.85 9.47 20.16
CA ASP A 122 9.82 9.56 21.19
C ASP A 122 8.60 10.36 20.71
N VAL A 123 8.83 11.37 19.88
CA VAL A 123 7.74 12.18 19.27
C VAL A 123 6.88 11.32 18.38
N ILE A 124 7.49 10.53 17.49
CA ILE A 124 6.77 9.62 16.57
C ILE A 124 6.01 8.55 17.38
N GLU A 125 6.65 7.91 18.38
CA GLU A 125 5.99 6.90 19.22
C GLU A 125 4.75 7.47 19.95
N ARG A 126 4.86 8.67 20.50
CA ARG A 126 3.73 9.35 21.17
C ARG A 126 2.63 9.72 20.18
N THR A 127 3.00 10.21 19.00
CA THR A 127 2.05 10.56 17.94
C THR A 127 1.26 9.33 17.50
N PHE A 128 1.93 8.21 17.24
CA PHE A 128 1.25 6.97 16.85
C PHE A 128 0.32 6.43 17.94
N LYS A 129 0.71 6.54 19.21
CA LYS A 129 -0.16 6.16 20.35
C LYS A 129 -1.48 6.92 20.38
N GLY A 130 -1.58 8.07 19.71
CA GLY A 130 -2.81 8.85 19.56
C GLY A 130 -3.94 8.10 18.86
N GLY A 131 -3.62 7.06 18.09
CA GLY A 131 -4.55 6.23 17.31
C GLY A 131 -4.98 6.89 16.01
N TRP A 132 -4.61 6.27 14.90
CA TRP A 132 -4.85 6.75 13.53
C TRP A 132 -5.36 5.61 12.67
N ASP A 133 -6.20 5.91 11.69
CA ASP A 133 -6.66 4.91 10.73
C ASP A 133 -5.68 4.77 9.57
N LEU A 134 -5.22 5.90 9.02
CA LEU A 134 -4.24 5.92 7.92
C LEU A 134 -3.16 6.98 8.18
N ILE A 135 -1.90 6.59 8.04
CA ILE A 135 -0.73 7.48 8.17
C ILE A 135 0.04 7.48 6.85
N LEU A 136 0.23 8.67 6.28
CA LEU A 136 1.18 8.93 5.20
C LEU A 136 2.51 9.35 5.80
N ILE A 137 3.61 8.77 5.32
CA ILE A 137 4.99 9.08 5.74
C ILE A 137 5.77 9.54 4.51
N ASP A 138 6.28 10.77 4.52
CA ASP A 138 7.06 11.36 3.43
C ASP A 138 8.34 12.02 3.95
N SER A 139 9.46 11.34 3.85
CA SER A 139 9.64 9.98 3.35
C SER A 139 10.09 9.03 4.47
N PHE A 140 10.01 7.73 4.21
CA PHE A 140 10.47 6.71 5.17
C PHE A 140 11.94 6.87 5.52
N ILE A 141 12.78 7.20 4.52
CA ILE A 141 14.22 7.37 4.72
C ILE A 141 14.53 8.58 5.61
N GLU A 142 13.83 9.71 5.41
CA GLU A 142 14.06 10.91 6.22
C GLU A 142 13.69 10.68 7.68
N VAL A 143 12.58 10.01 7.95
CA VAL A 143 12.21 9.61 9.32
C VAL A 143 13.25 8.70 9.93
N GLN A 144 13.74 7.72 9.17
CA GLN A 144 14.77 6.79 9.61
C GLN A 144 16.07 7.53 9.95
N GLU A 145 16.52 8.46 9.11
CA GLU A 145 17.77 9.23 9.28
C GLU A 145 17.67 10.19 10.46
N ALA A 146 16.54 10.88 10.63
CA ALA A 146 16.31 11.75 11.80
C ALA A 146 16.41 10.98 13.12
N VAL A 147 15.79 9.78 13.19
CA VAL A 147 15.86 8.92 14.38
C VAL A 147 17.26 8.35 14.57
N GLN A 148 17.95 7.95 13.50
CA GLN A 148 19.33 7.46 13.54
C GLN A 148 20.27 8.51 14.11
N ALA A 149 20.21 9.73 13.61
CA ALA A 149 21.08 10.81 14.04
C ALA A 149 20.86 11.18 15.51
N SER A 150 19.60 11.40 15.91
CA SER A 150 19.25 11.84 17.27
C SER A 150 19.52 10.78 18.34
N ASN A 151 19.40 9.49 18.01
CA ASN A 151 19.59 8.40 18.98
C ASN A 151 20.94 7.68 18.81
N ARG A 152 21.83 8.15 17.95
CA ARG A 152 23.15 7.55 17.67
C ARG A 152 23.09 6.05 17.41
N MET A 153 22.07 5.60 16.68
CA MET A 153 21.86 4.19 16.39
C MET A 153 22.30 3.84 14.97
N ALA A 154 22.61 2.55 14.74
CA ALA A 154 22.92 2.08 13.39
C ALA A 154 21.67 2.17 12.50
N ARG A 155 21.86 2.43 11.19
CA ARG A 155 20.79 2.54 10.19
C ARG A 155 19.84 1.33 10.22
N THR A 156 20.39 0.12 10.32
CA THR A 156 19.61 -1.12 10.39
C THR A 156 18.75 -1.22 11.65
N HIS A 157 19.19 -0.64 12.76
CA HIS A 157 18.41 -0.58 14.01
C HIS A 157 17.28 0.45 13.91
N ALA A 158 17.53 1.62 13.31
CA ALA A 158 16.50 2.62 13.08
C ALA A 158 15.41 2.09 12.12
N GLU A 159 15.80 1.43 11.02
CA GLU A 159 14.86 0.77 10.11
C GLU A 159 14.03 -0.30 10.83
N LYS A 160 14.69 -1.17 11.59
CA LYS A 160 14.01 -2.23 12.34
C LYS A 160 13.03 -1.65 13.36
N TRP A 161 13.45 -0.65 14.13
CA TRP A 161 12.58 0.03 15.09
C TRP A 161 11.32 0.59 14.40
N PHE A 162 11.49 1.28 13.28
CA PHE A 162 10.36 1.91 12.59
C PHE A 162 9.39 0.88 12.03
N ILE A 163 9.89 -0.20 11.43
CA ILE A 163 9.06 -1.31 10.97
C ILE A 163 8.30 -1.95 12.14
N ASP A 164 9.00 -2.25 13.26
CA ASP A 164 8.40 -2.87 14.44
C ASP A 164 7.31 -1.96 15.06
N LEU A 165 7.51 -0.62 15.03
CA LEU A 165 6.53 0.36 15.45
C LEU A 165 5.27 0.32 14.56
N MET A 166 5.43 0.35 13.25
CA MET A 166 4.31 0.23 12.31
C MET A 166 3.52 -1.06 12.55
N VAL A 167 4.20 -2.21 12.67
CA VAL A 167 3.58 -3.52 12.95
C VAL A 167 2.84 -3.52 14.29
N THR A 168 3.36 -2.83 15.31
CA THR A 168 2.71 -2.69 16.61
C THR A 168 1.37 -1.97 16.47
N HIS A 169 1.34 -0.88 15.70
CA HIS A 169 0.12 -0.10 15.47
C HIS A 169 -0.85 -0.77 14.48
N ASN A 170 -0.38 -1.59 13.55
CA ASN A 170 -1.24 -2.48 12.77
C ASN A 170 -2.08 -3.42 13.66
N LYS A 171 -1.58 -3.78 14.84
CA LYS A 171 -2.28 -4.66 15.80
C LYS A 171 -3.25 -3.90 16.74
N GLY A 172 -3.42 -2.61 16.55
CA GLY A 172 -4.29 -1.78 17.37
C GLY A 172 -3.72 -1.47 18.76
N HIS A 173 -2.39 -1.50 18.93
CA HIS A 173 -1.72 -1.15 20.18
C HIS A 173 -1.61 0.38 20.34
N ASN A 174 -2.75 1.07 20.31
CA ASN A 174 -2.85 2.51 20.41
C ASN A 174 -4.18 2.91 21.08
N ARG A 175 -4.35 4.22 21.32
CA ARG A 175 -5.58 4.75 21.89
C ARG A 175 -6.75 4.53 20.93
N GLY A 176 -7.86 3.97 21.42
CA GLY A 176 -9.03 3.68 20.60
C GLY A 176 -8.94 2.37 19.79
N LYS A 177 -7.85 1.61 19.90
CA LYS A 177 -7.65 0.34 19.19
C LYS A 177 -7.83 0.48 17.67
N HIS A 178 -7.24 1.53 17.09
CA HIS A 178 -7.18 1.68 15.63
C HIS A 178 -6.18 0.68 15.05
N TYR A 179 -6.61 -0.09 14.08
CA TYR A 179 -5.74 -0.96 13.27
C TYR A 179 -5.10 -0.11 12.18
N THR A 180 -4.10 0.68 12.58
CA THR A 180 -3.48 1.70 11.73
C THR A 180 -2.91 1.09 10.45
N SER A 181 -3.16 1.73 9.32
CA SER A 181 -2.51 1.45 8.04
C SER A 181 -1.51 2.53 7.70
N PHE A 182 -0.48 2.16 6.95
CA PHE A 182 0.59 3.08 6.58
C PHE A 182 0.77 3.09 5.05
N LEU A 183 0.90 4.30 4.52
CA LEU A 183 1.38 4.56 3.17
C LEU A 183 2.70 5.33 3.32
N ALA A 184 3.82 4.66 3.05
CA ALA A 184 5.14 5.25 3.21
C ALA A 184 5.76 5.54 1.84
N ILE A 185 6.15 6.79 1.62
CA ILE A 185 6.89 7.19 0.42
C ILE A 185 8.34 6.83 0.61
N GLN A 186 8.92 6.22 -0.42
CA GLN A 186 10.34 5.88 -0.47
C GLN A 186 10.93 6.33 -1.81
N GLN A 187 12.13 6.83 -1.74
CA GLN A 187 12.88 7.23 -2.92
C GLN A 187 13.45 6.00 -3.64
N VAL A 188 13.73 6.17 -4.92
CA VAL A 188 14.50 5.22 -5.73
C VAL A 188 15.89 5.77 -5.99
N THR A 189 16.88 4.89 -6.16
CA THR A 189 18.22 5.29 -6.61
C THR A 189 18.14 5.83 -8.05
N LYS A 190 19.19 6.52 -8.50
CA LYS A 190 19.33 6.97 -9.92
C LYS A 190 19.18 5.84 -10.94
N GLY A 191 19.41 4.59 -10.55
CA GLY A 191 19.19 3.39 -11.38
C GLY A 191 17.78 2.79 -11.22
N GLY A 192 16.82 3.48 -10.60
CA GLY A 192 15.45 3.01 -10.42
C GLY A 192 15.27 1.90 -9.36
N ASN A 193 16.35 1.56 -8.63
CA ASN A 193 16.27 0.55 -7.60
C ASN A 193 15.70 1.10 -6.29
N PHE A 194 14.97 0.27 -5.58
CA PHE A 194 14.42 0.57 -4.26
C PHE A 194 15.53 0.87 -3.24
N VAL A 195 15.39 1.98 -2.52
CA VAL A 195 16.27 2.32 -1.40
C VAL A 195 15.69 1.72 -0.12
N GLY A 196 16.32 0.68 0.41
CA GLY A 196 15.87 0.00 1.62
C GLY A 196 16.34 -1.46 1.67
N SER A 197 16.19 -2.09 2.82
CA SER A 197 16.56 -3.50 2.96
C SER A 197 15.51 -4.43 2.31
N ASN A 198 15.95 -5.65 1.97
CA ASN A 198 15.02 -6.70 1.55
C ASN A 198 13.97 -7.00 2.64
N LYS A 199 14.33 -6.80 3.91
CA LYS A 199 13.42 -6.98 5.05
C LYS A 199 12.23 -6.00 4.97
N LEU A 200 12.46 -4.74 4.59
CA LEU A 200 11.42 -3.76 4.40
C LEU A 200 10.46 -4.21 3.30
N LYS A 201 10.96 -4.72 2.16
CA LYS A 201 10.12 -5.32 1.11
C LYS A 201 9.25 -6.47 1.61
N HIS A 202 9.82 -7.34 2.45
CA HIS A 202 9.08 -8.50 2.98
C HIS A 202 7.98 -8.10 3.96
N ASN A 203 8.19 -7.06 4.75
CA ASN A 203 7.23 -6.62 5.79
C ASN A 203 6.10 -5.75 5.24
N THR A 204 6.19 -5.25 4.00
CA THR A 204 5.10 -4.48 3.39
C THR A 204 3.99 -5.38 2.86
N THR A 205 2.74 -4.92 2.99
CA THR A 205 1.57 -5.53 2.37
C THR A 205 1.65 -5.42 0.85
N GLY A 206 2.03 -4.24 0.36
CA GLY A 206 2.19 -3.96 -1.06
C GLY A 206 3.24 -2.91 -1.36
N MET A 207 3.74 -2.95 -2.58
CA MET A 207 4.64 -1.96 -3.15
C MET A 207 4.05 -1.47 -4.46
N CYS A 208 3.81 -0.18 -4.53
CA CYS A 208 3.30 0.48 -5.72
C CYS A 208 4.32 1.48 -6.27
N GLU A 209 4.37 1.58 -7.57
CA GLU A 209 5.25 2.46 -8.31
C GLU A 209 4.44 3.51 -9.06
N LEU A 210 4.79 4.77 -8.88
CA LEU A 210 4.39 5.85 -9.76
C LEU A 210 5.44 6.00 -10.87
N ARG A 211 4.98 6.04 -12.12
CA ARG A 211 5.82 6.22 -13.30
C ARG A 211 5.16 7.19 -14.27
N TYR A 212 5.98 7.92 -15.04
CA TYR A 212 5.48 8.63 -16.20
C TYR A 212 5.11 7.63 -17.31
N SER A 213 3.96 7.85 -17.92
CA SER A 213 3.58 7.25 -19.20
C SER A 213 4.03 8.15 -20.34
N ASN A 214 3.85 9.46 -20.16
CA ASN A 214 4.36 10.50 -21.02
C ASN A 214 4.74 11.70 -20.14
N GLU A 215 6.04 11.93 -19.97
CA GLU A 215 6.54 13.00 -19.10
C GLU A 215 6.18 14.38 -19.64
N PHE A 216 6.27 14.59 -20.96
CA PHE A 216 5.94 15.87 -21.60
C PHE A 216 4.46 16.25 -21.45
N ALA A 217 3.55 15.26 -21.50
CA ALA A 217 2.13 15.47 -21.28
C ALA A 217 1.75 15.48 -19.79
N GLY A 218 2.70 15.12 -18.91
CA GLY A 218 2.42 14.96 -17.49
C GLY A 218 1.59 13.72 -17.15
N ASP A 219 1.43 12.79 -18.10
CA ASP A 219 0.68 11.55 -17.90
C ASP A 219 1.46 10.57 -17.04
N ARG A 220 0.79 10.03 -16.04
CA ARG A 220 1.35 9.12 -15.04
C ARG A 220 0.53 7.85 -14.95
N TYR A 221 1.10 6.83 -14.37
CA TYR A 221 0.36 5.66 -13.93
C TYR A 221 0.90 5.14 -12.61
N ILE A 222 0.03 4.46 -11.87
CA ILE A 222 0.38 3.64 -10.71
C ILE A 222 0.26 2.17 -11.11
N LYS A 223 1.23 1.36 -10.68
CA LYS A 223 1.18 -0.10 -10.76
C LYS A 223 1.68 -0.72 -9.46
N PHE A 224 1.21 -1.93 -9.14
CA PHE A 224 1.75 -2.71 -8.05
C PHE A 224 2.77 -3.73 -8.54
N THR A 225 3.93 -3.78 -7.89
CA THR A 225 4.93 -4.84 -8.08
C THR A 225 4.73 -5.98 -7.08
N LYS A 226 4.00 -5.69 -5.99
CA LYS A 226 3.61 -6.64 -4.96
C LYS A 226 2.34 -6.13 -4.30
N ASN A 227 1.32 -6.97 -4.13
CA ASN A 227 0.19 -6.66 -3.27
C ASN A 227 -0.44 -7.95 -2.72
N ARG A 228 -0.40 -8.13 -1.39
CA ARG A 228 -0.99 -9.30 -0.71
C ARG A 228 -2.52 -9.26 -0.63
N ARG A 229 -3.12 -8.09 -0.91
CA ARG A 229 -4.58 -7.91 -0.95
C ARG A 229 -5.15 -8.04 -2.36
N GLY A 230 -4.25 -8.30 -3.34
CA GLY A 230 -4.61 -8.28 -4.75
C GLY A 230 -4.83 -6.87 -5.29
N PHE A 231 -5.11 -6.78 -6.58
CA PHE A 231 -5.50 -5.56 -7.27
C PHE A 231 -6.35 -5.94 -8.48
N LYS A 232 -7.24 -5.05 -8.87
CA LYS A 232 -8.10 -5.27 -10.04
C LYS A 232 -7.41 -4.83 -11.34
N TYR A 233 -6.68 -3.71 -11.28
CA TYR A 233 -6.08 -3.10 -12.46
C TYR A 233 -4.56 -3.27 -12.45
N GLU A 234 -3.95 -3.63 -13.58
CA GLU A 234 -2.49 -3.74 -13.70
C GLU A 234 -1.81 -2.37 -13.66
N LYS A 235 -2.42 -1.39 -14.32
CA LYS A 235 -2.02 0.02 -14.31
C LYS A 235 -3.27 0.88 -14.21
N LEU A 236 -3.16 1.95 -13.44
CA LEU A 236 -4.17 2.99 -13.38
C LEU A 236 -3.52 4.30 -13.81
N PHE A 237 -3.98 4.85 -14.93
CA PHE A 237 -3.45 6.08 -15.50
C PHE A 237 -4.12 7.30 -14.88
N PHE A 238 -3.35 8.36 -14.65
CA PHE A 238 -3.82 9.59 -14.03
C PHE A 238 -2.95 10.80 -14.37
N ASN A 239 -3.53 11.98 -14.19
CA ASN A 239 -2.86 13.27 -14.17
C ASN A 239 -3.05 13.94 -12.81
N LEU A 240 -2.11 14.82 -12.44
CA LEU A 240 -2.25 15.68 -11.29
C LEU A 240 -2.79 17.03 -11.76
N GLU A 241 -3.92 17.44 -11.19
CA GLU A 241 -4.52 18.74 -11.47
C GLU A 241 -3.84 19.86 -10.66
N SER A 242 -4.03 21.08 -11.11
CA SER A 242 -3.56 22.27 -10.40
C SER A 242 -4.18 22.47 -9.00
N THR A 243 -5.26 21.76 -8.70
CA THR A 243 -5.95 21.70 -7.41
C THR A 243 -5.37 20.68 -6.44
N GLY A 244 -4.38 19.88 -6.89
CA GLY A 244 -3.84 18.73 -6.15
C GLY A 244 -4.69 17.48 -6.24
N SER A 245 -5.78 17.51 -7.00
CA SER A 245 -6.62 16.34 -7.23
C SER A 245 -5.95 15.41 -8.24
N VAL A 246 -6.14 14.12 -8.00
CA VAL A 246 -5.72 13.06 -8.92
C VAL A 246 -6.86 12.79 -9.90
N ASN A 247 -6.65 13.10 -11.18
CA ASN A 247 -7.63 12.85 -12.23
C ASN A 247 -7.30 11.55 -12.96
N TYR A 248 -8.11 10.54 -12.74
CA TYR A 248 -7.93 9.20 -13.33
C TYR A 248 -8.49 9.13 -14.75
N ASP A 249 -7.73 8.51 -15.67
CA ASP A 249 -8.20 8.24 -17.05
C ASP A 249 -9.17 7.04 -17.07
N ILE A 250 -10.42 7.32 -16.74
CA ILE A 250 -11.49 6.31 -16.68
C ILE A 250 -11.74 5.70 -18.05
N LYS A 251 -11.70 6.50 -19.13
CA LYS A 251 -11.93 6.00 -20.50
C LYS A 251 -10.88 4.98 -20.92
N ARG A 252 -9.64 5.18 -20.51
CA ARG A 252 -8.56 4.23 -20.76
C ARG A 252 -8.74 2.96 -19.92
N LEU A 253 -9.14 3.12 -18.66
CA LEU A 253 -9.42 2.01 -17.78
C LEU A 253 -10.53 1.10 -18.32
N GLU A 254 -11.64 1.68 -18.79
CA GLU A 254 -12.75 0.96 -19.39
C GLU A 254 -12.30 0.19 -20.64
N ARG A 255 -11.57 0.82 -21.54
CA ARG A 255 -11.01 0.17 -22.73
C ARG A 255 -10.09 -1.01 -22.40
N ASP A 256 -9.21 -0.83 -21.41
CA ASP A 256 -8.26 -1.88 -20.98
C ASP A 256 -9.03 -3.08 -20.40
N GLU A 257 -10.12 -2.84 -19.66
CA GLU A 257 -10.98 -3.89 -19.12
C GLU A 257 -11.78 -4.62 -20.24
N GLU A 258 -12.31 -3.90 -21.22
CA GLU A 258 -12.99 -4.51 -22.38
C GLU A 258 -12.03 -5.42 -23.19
N ILE A 259 -10.79 -4.95 -23.42
CA ILE A 259 -9.76 -5.74 -24.10
C ILE A 259 -9.45 -7.02 -23.31
N LYS A 260 -9.26 -6.92 -22.00
CA LYS A 260 -9.03 -8.10 -21.13
C LYS A 260 -10.17 -9.10 -21.19
N GLN A 261 -11.42 -8.62 -21.10
CA GLN A 261 -12.60 -9.49 -21.18
C GLN A 261 -12.69 -10.21 -22.54
N ARG A 262 -12.36 -9.51 -23.63
CA ARG A 262 -12.33 -10.11 -24.97
C ARG A 262 -11.27 -11.19 -25.07
N ILE A 263 -10.03 -10.90 -24.63
CA ILE A 263 -8.92 -11.88 -24.62
C ILE A 263 -9.27 -13.11 -23.75
N ALA A 264 -9.85 -12.88 -22.57
CA ALA A 264 -10.26 -13.99 -21.70
C ALA A 264 -11.34 -14.88 -22.36
N LYS A 265 -12.31 -14.28 -23.06
CA LYS A 265 -13.34 -15.02 -23.79
C LYS A 265 -12.78 -15.79 -24.98
N GLU A 266 -11.85 -15.20 -25.73
CA GLU A 266 -11.18 -15.87 -26.84
C GLU A 266 -10.37 -17.09 -26.34
N LYS A 267 -9.63 -16.92 -25.22
CA LYS A 267 -8.88 -18.02 -24.60
C LYS A 267 -9.79 -19.15 -24.10
N ASP A 268 -10.92 -18.83 -23.48
CA ASP A 268 -11.92 -19.81 -23.05
C ASP A 268 -12.50 -20.60 -24.23
N ASN A 269 -12.79 -19.89 -25.33
CA ASN A 269 -13.27 -20.55 -26.56
C ASN A 269 -12.21 -21.50 -27.15
N MET A 270 -10.94 -21.07 -27.22
CA MET A 270 -9.86 -21.91 -27.70
C MET A 270 -9.69 -23.18 -26.83
N LEU A 271 -9.77 -23.08 -25.50
CA LEU A 271 -9.71 -24.22 -24.61
C LEU A 271 -10.87 -25.20 -24.86
N LYS A 272 -12.08 -24.70 -25.05
CA LYS A 272 -13.25 -25.52 -25.37
C LYS A 272 -13.12 -26.24 -26.73
N GLU A 273 -12.57 -25.56 -27.74
CA GLU A 273 -12.28 -26.15 -29.05
C GLU A 273 -11.22 -27.26 -28.93
N GLU A 274 -10.17 -27.05 -28.14
CA GLU A 274 -9.14 -28.04 -27.88
C GLU A 274 -9.69 -29.27 -27.15
N GLU A 275 -10.54 -29.05 -26.12
CA GLU A 275 -11.22 -30.14 -25.41
C GLU A 275 -12.12 -30.95 -26.34
N LEU A 276 -12.91 -30.27 -27.18
CA LEU A 276 -13.76 -30.91 -28.16
C LEU A 276 -12.96 -31.75 -29.18
N PHE A 277 -11.84 -31.17 -29.67
CA PHE A 277 -10.95 -31.88 -30.59
C PHE A 277 -10.38 -33.15 -29.94
N ASN A 278 -9.91 -33.06 -28.69
CA ASN A 278 -9.38 -34.20 -27.95
C ASN A 278 -10.46 -35.30 -27.73
N MET A 279 -11.70 -34.92 -27.40
CA MET A 279 -12.80 -35.86 -27.28
C MET A 279 -13.10 -36.58 -28.61
N MET A 280 -13.11 -35.84 -29.72
CA MET A 280 -13.34 -36.42 -31.06
C MET A 280 -12.21 -37.38 -31.45
N PHE A 281 -10.98 -37.08 -31.07
CA PHE A 281 -9.83 -37.91 -31.36
C PHE A 281 -9.89 -39.21 -30.56
N GLN A 282 -10.18 -39.17 -29.28
CA GLN A 282 -10.37 -40.32 -28.42
C GLN A 282 -11.54 -41.24 -28.88
N ALA A 283 -12.65 -40.61 -29.30
CA ALA A 283 -13.80 -41.38 -29.84
C ALA A 283 -13.42 -42.12 -31.15
N LYS A 284 -12.63 -41.53 -32.03
CA LYS A 284 -12.11 -42.17 -33.24
C LYS A 284 -11.17 -43.35 -32.93
N GLU A 285 -10.29 -43.23 -31.95
CA GLU A 285 -9.41 -44.32 -31.51
C GLU A 285 -10.20 -45.50 -30.93
N GLN A 286 -11.26 -45.22 -30.15
CA GLN A 286 -12.14 -46.28 -29.62
C GLN A 286 -12.89 -47.02 -30.72
N ILE A 287 -13.36 -46.35 -31.76
CA ILE A 287 -14.07 -46.97 -32.90
C ILE A 287 -13.05 -47.86 -33.67
N ASN A 288 -11.87 -47.38 -33.98
CA ASN A 288 -10.83 -48.11 -34.70
C ASN A 288 -10.36 -49.37 -33.93
N ASN A 289 -10.31 -49.31 -32.61
CA ASN A 289 -9.92 -50.45 -31.76
C ASN A 289 -11.05 -51.52 -31.66
N SER A 290 -12.31 -51.11 -31.69
CA SER A 290 -13.43 -52.02 -31.70
C SER A 290 -13.60 -52.79 -33.03
N ASP A 291 -13.21 -52.21 -34.15
CA ASP A 291 -13.24 -52.84 -35.47
C ASP A 291 -12.08 -53.83 -35.70
N THR A 292 -11.01 -53.77 -34.88
CA THR A 292 -9.88 -54.71 -34.94
C THR A 292 -10.07 -55.95 -34.05
N GLU A 293 -10.97 -55.92 -33.06
CA GLU A 293 -11.27 -57.09 -32.21
C GLU A 293 -12.37 -58.01 -32.78
N THR A 294 -12.99 -57.64 -33.92
CA THR A 294 -14.08 -58.41 -34.56
C THR A 294 -13.63 -59.17 -35.82
N LYS A 295 -12.33 -59.30 -36.05
CA LYS A 295 -11.74 -60.14 -37.09
C LYS A 295 -10.93 -61.28 -36.47
#